data_3c3f205825da932b6c0b7858a591d076
#
_entry.id   3c3f205825da932b6c0b7858a591d076
#
_cell.length_a   1.000
_cell.length_b   1.000
_cell.length_c   1.000
_cell.angle_alpha   90.00
_cell.angle_beta   90.00
_cell.angle_gamma   90.00
#
_symmetry.space_group_name_H-M   'P 1'
#
loop_
_entity.id
_entity.type
_entity.pdbx_description
1 polymer ?
#
loop_
_entity_poly.entity_id
_entity_poly.type
_entity_poly.pdbx_seq_one_letter_code
_entity_poly.pdbx_strand_id
1 'polypeptide(L)'
;TEKVDAYFEWVKLKYNQVTHNSTIGKALAYSIHQEPYLRTFLTDGDVPMDNNYAEQAIRPFTIGRKNFMLIESSNGARASAMIYSLVETAKANYLNVYQYLELLLIEIPKHMNDTNLSFLDELLPWAPGIQEKCPSRYKKS
;
A
#
# COMPACT_ATOMS: atom_id res chain seq x y z
N THR A 1 20.52 -16.88 1.94
CA THR A 1 20.08 -17.50 3.20
C THR A 1 21.20 -17.45 4.24
N GLU A 2 22.36 -18.04 3.99
CA GLU A 2 23.50 -18.14 4.94
C GLU A 2 23.93 -16.78 5.55
N LYS A 3 24.06 -15.73 4.75
CA LYS A 3 24.42 -14.39 5.24
C LYS A 3 23.37 -13.77 6.15
N VAL A 4 22.09 -14.03 5.86
CA VAL A 4 20.96 -13.54 6.67
C VAL A 4 20.92 -14.28 7.99
N ASP A 5 21.17 -15.59 7.98
CA ASP A 5 21.23 -16.42 9.19
C ASP A 5 22.38 -15.95 10.10
N ALA A 6 23.58 -15.77 9.54
CA ALA A 6 24.74 -15.24 10.27
C ALA A 6 24.48 -13.85 10.88
N TYR A 7 23.77 -12.96 10.15
CA TYR A 7 23.38 -11.66 10.68
C TYR A 7 22.46 -11.78 11.89
N PHE A 8 21.41 -12.59 11.83
CA PHE A 8 20.48 -12.72 12.96
C PHE A 8 21.07 -13.48 14.15
N GLU A 9 21.96 -14.44 13.92
CA GLU A 9 22.75 -15.04 15.00
C GLU A 9 23.62 -14.01 15.71
N TRP A 10 24.33 -13.18 14.95
CA TRP A 10 25.12 -12.09 15.50
C TRP A 10 24.26 -11.09 16.29
N VAL A 11 23.10 -10.69 15.77
CA VAL A 11 22.17 -9.77 16.44
C VAL A 11 21.70 -10.35 17.77
N LYS A 12 21.29 -11.60 17.81
CA LYS A 12 20.82 -12.30 19.02
C LYS A 12 21.95 -12.42 20.06
N LEU A 13 23.16 -12.75 19.62
CA LEU A 13 24.32 -12.82 20.49
C LEU A 13 24.65 -11.44 21.09
N LYS A 14 24.63 -10.38 20.28
CA LYS A 14 24.89 -9.01 20.73
C LYS A 14 23.80 -8.48 21.66
N TYR A 15 22.55 -8.81 21.41
CA TYR A 15 21.43 -8.41 22.26
C TYR A 15 21.60 -8.92 23.71
N ASN A 16 22.10 -10.12 23.87
CA ASN A 16 22.39 -10.69 25.21
C ASN A 16 23.58 -10.04 25.91
N GLN A 17 24.43 -9.29 25.20
CA GLN A 17 25.61 -8.63 25.74
C GLN A 17 25.40 -7.15 26.09
N VAL A 18 24.25 -6.57 25.79
CA VAL A 18 23.96 -5.14 25.98
C VAL A 18 22.78 -4.93 26.91
N THR A 19 22.74 -3.75 27.54
CA THR A 19 21.57 -3.35 28.34
C THR A 19 20.37 -3.14 27.42
N HIS A 20 19.27 -3.86 27.64
CA HIS A 20 18.09 -3.87 26.80
C HIS A 20 17.45 -2.48 26.62
N ASN A 21 17.50 -1.63 27.66
CA ASN A 21 16.96 -0.26 27.62
C ASN A 21 17.88 0.76 26.94
N SER A 22 19.12 0.38 26.58
CA SER A 22 20.03 1.24 25.83
C SER A 22 19.54 1.47 24.41
N THR A 23 20.04 2.51 23.73
CA THR A 23 19.74 2.78 22.32
C THR A 23 20.11 1.58 21.42
N ILE A 24 21.28 0.96 21.71
CA ILE A 24 21.74 -0.23 20.99
C ILE A 24 20.83 -1.42 21.27
N GLY A 25 20.47 -1.66 22.55
CA GLY A 25 19.56 -2.74 22.94
C GLY A 25 18.20 -2.64 22.25
N LYS A 26 17.64 -1.43 22.18
CA LYS A 26 16.37 -1.19 21.45
C LYS A 26 16.50 -1.45 19.95
N ALA A 27 17.61 -1.05 19.32
CA ALA A 27 17.86 -1.30 17.91
C ALA A 27 18.01 -2.79 17.60
N LEU A 28 18.75 -3.54 18.45
CA LEU A 28 18.88 -4.99 18.30
C LEU A 28 17.56 -5.72 18.55
N ALA A 29 16.76 -5.30 19.56
CA ALA A 29 15.42 -5.83 19.80
C ALA A 29 14.51 -5.61 18.61
N TYR A 30 14.53 -4.43 17.99
CA TYR A 30 13.79 -4.13 16.78
C TYR A 30 14.18 -5.08 15.65
N SER A 31 15.47 -5.30 15.40
CA SER A 31 15.93 -6.24 14.37
C SER A 31 15.43 -7.67 14.61
N ILE A 32 15.47 -8.15 15.86
CA ILE A 32 14.95 -9.48 16.23
C ILE A 32 13.45 -9.57 15.97
N HIS A 33 12.71 -8.53 16.35
CA HIS A 33 11.26 -8.51 16.16
C HIS A 33 10.86 -8.46 14.68
N GLN A 34 11.67 -7.83 13.86
CA GLN A 34 11.44 -7.73 12.41
C GLN A 34 11.98 -8.94 11.62
N GLU A 35 12.68 -9.91 12.26
CA GLU A 35 13.27 -11.05 11.57
C GLU A 35 12.29 -11.80 10.65
N PRO A 36 11.03 -12.11 11.07
CA PRO A 36 10.09 -12.83 10.22
C PRO A 36 9.75 -12.06 8.92
N TYR A 37 9.58 -10.75 9.04
CA TYR A 37 9.26 -9.87 7.90
C TYR A 37 10.46 -9.68 6.98
N LEU A 38 11.65 -9.49 7.57
CA LEU A 38 12.89 -9.33 6.82
C LEU A 38 13.34 -10.61 6.09
N ARG A 39 12.77 -11.77 6.44
CA ARG A 39 13.03 -13.03 5.74
C ARG A 39 12.07 -13.31 4.57
N THR A 40 11.02 -12.51 4.42
CA THR A 40 9.97 -12.74 3.40
C THR A 40 10.54 -12.78 1.98
N PHE A 41 11.52 -11.93 1.65
CA PHE A 41 12.16 -11.94 0.33
C PHE A 41 12.93 -13.23 0.01
N LEU A 42 13.24 -14.06 1.02
CA LEU A 42 13.86 -15.37 0.81
C LEU A 42 12.86 -16.45 0.39
N THR A 43 11.57 -16.20 0.62
CA THR A 43 10.49 -17.16 0.32
C THR A 43 9.81 -16.86 -1.01
N ASP A 44 9.90 -15.59 -1.46
CA ASP A 44 9.26 -15.13 -2.68
C ASP A 44 10.22 -14.19 -3.42
N GLY A 45 10.64 -14.58 -4.62
CA GLY A 45 11.57 -13.82 -5.46
C GLY A 45 11.00 -12.54 -6.03
N ASP A 46 9.66 -12.37 -6.02
CA ASP A 46 8.98 -11.17 -6.50
C ASP A 46 8.92 -10.07 -5.44
N VAL A 47 9.28 -10.37 -4.18
CA VAL A 47 9.35 -9.37 -3.11
C VAL A 47 10.60 -8.50 -3.29
N PRO A 48 10.44 -7.20 -3.60
CA PRO A 48 11.58 -6.30 -3.76
C PRO A 48 12.31 -6.10 -2.43
N MET A 49 13.65 -5.98 -2.50
CA MET A 49 14.50 -5.70 -1.33
C MET A 49 14.52 -4.22 -0.95
N ASP A 50 13.91 -3.37 -1.75
CA ASP A 50 13.83 -1.93 -1.52
C ASP A 50 12.38 -1.50 -1.22
N ASN A 51 12.22 -0.25 -0.78
CA ASN A 51 10.93 0.34 -0.45
C ASN A 51 10.39 1.25 -1.57
N ASN A 52 10.97 1.21 -2.76
CA ASN A 52 10.67 2.14 -3.85
C ASN A 52 9.19 2.11 -4.25
N TYR A 53 8.57 0.92 -4.30
CA TYR A 53 7.14 0.80 -4.63
C TYR A 53 6.24 1.44 -3.59
N ALA A 54 6.52 1.24 -2.29
CA ALA A 54 5.76 1.86 -1.21
C ALA A 54 5.95 3.39 -1.21
N GLU A 55 7.18 3.87 -1.42
CA GLU A 55 7.48 5.30 -1.52
C GLU A 55 6.78 5.95 -2.72
N GLN A 56 6.78 5.29 -3.87
CA GLN A 56 6.08 5.77 -5.07
C GLN A 56 4.56 5.80 -4.85
N ALA A 57 3.98 4.80 -4.19
CA ALA A 57 2.55 4.75 -3.88
C ALA A 57 2.12 5.87 -2.91
N ILE A 58 2.97 6.24 -1.96
CA ILE A 58 2.68 7.32 -1.00
C ILE A 58 2.98 8.71 -1.58
N ARG A 59 3.87 8.82 -2.55
CA ARG A 59 4.32 10.09 -3.13
C ARG A 59 3.19 11.01 -3.63
N PRO A 60 2.16 10.53 -4.36
CA PRO A 60 1.04 11.38 -4.77
C PRO A 60 0.30 12.00 -3.58
N PHE A 61 0.13 11.25 -2.49
CA PHE A 61 -0.49 11.74 -1.26
C PHE A 61 0.35 12.82 -0.59
N THR A 62 1.67 12.67 -0.54
CA THR A 62 2.58 13.66 0.06
C THR A 62 2.71 14.92 -0.80
N ILE A 63 2.63 14.79 -2.13
CA ILE A 63 2.58 15.94 -3.05
C ILE A 63 1.25 16.68 -2.90
N GLY A 64 0.14 15.97 -2.84
CA GLY A 64 -1.19 16.53 -2.57
C GLY A 64 -1.24 17.33 -1.27
N ARG A 65 -0.52 16.89 -0.23
CA ARG A 65 -0.39 17.62 1.03
C ARG A 65 0.18 19.04 0.88
N LYS A 66 0.99 19.31 -0.13
CA LYS A 66 1.49 20.67 -0.42
C LYS A 66 0.41 21.57 -0.98
N ASN A 67 -0.59 21.01 -1.64
CA ASN A 67 -1.71 21.75 -2.24
C ASN A 67 -2.86 21.95 -1.22
N PHE A 68 -3.03 20.99 -0.31
CA PHE A 68 -3.99 21.05 0.79
C PHE A 68 -3.22 21.30 2.08
N MET A 69 -2.97 22.58 2.38
CA MET A 69 -2.11 22.98 3.50
C MET A 69 -2.60 22.49 4.87
N LEU A 70 -3.88 22.18 5.02
CA LEU A 70 -4.48 21.68 6.25
C LEU A 70 -5.58 20.66 5.94
N ILE A 71 -5.47 19.48 6.53
CA ILE A 71 -6.59 18.56 6.71
C ILE A 71 -7.08 18.79 8.13
N GLU A 72 -8.14 19.59 8.27
CA GLU A 72 -8.62 20.06 9.59
C GLU A 72 -9.28 18.96 10.42
N SER A 73 -9.67 17.83 9.82
CA SER A 73 -10.34 16.75 10.52
C SER A 73 -9.77 15.37 10.20
N SER A 74 -9.80 14.46 11.17
CA SER A 74 -9.45 13.05 11.00
C SER A 74 -10.32 12.35 9.93
N ASN A 75 -11.60 12.73 9.84
CA ASN A 75 -12.52 12.21 8.82
C ASN A 75 -12.15 12.70 7.42
N GLY A 76 -11.75 13.96 7.27
CA GLY A 76 -11.26 14.50 6.00
C GLY A 76 -9.95 13.83 5.56
N ALA A 77 -9.03 13.58 6.48
CA ALA A 77 -7.80 12.83 6.22
C ALA A 77 -8.10 11.42 5.71
N ARG A 78 -9.04 10.74 6.37
CA ARG A 78 -9.46 9.37 6.03
C ARG A 78 -10.13 9.32 4.64
N ALA A 79 -11.04 10.25 4.35
CA ALA A 79 -11.69 10.35 3.05
C ALA A 79 -10.67 10.61 1.94
N SER A 80 -9.73 11.53 2.15
CA SER A 80 -8.65 11.81 1.20
C SER A 80 -7.79 10.58 0.95
N ALA A 81 -7.37 9.87 2.00
CA ALA A 81 -6.59 8.65 1.88
C ALA A 81 -7.31 7.57 1.07
N MET A 82 -8.63 7.40 1.27
CA MET A 82 -9.44 6.46 0.51
C MET A 82 -9.50 6.82 -0.98
N ILE A 83 -9.73 8.09 -1.31
CA ILE A 83 -9.78 8.55 -2.70
C ILE A 83 -8.41 8.36 -3.37
N TYR A 84 -7.31 8.73 -2.72
CA TYR A 84 -5.97 8.50 -3.25
C TYR A 84 -5.68 7.01 -3.47
N SER A 85 -6.10 6.15 -2.54
CA SER A 85 -5.97 4.70 -2.69
C SER A 85 -6.71 4.19 -3.93
N LEU A 86 -7.95 4.62 -4.15
CA LEU A 86 -8.71 4.27 -5.35
C LEU A 86 -8.02 4.75 -6.64
N VAL A 87 -7.54 5.99 -6.65
CA VAL A 87 -6.83 6.58 -7.80
C VAL A 87 -5.56 5.80 -8.13
N GLU A 88 -4.73 5.51 -7.13
CA GLU A 88 -3.47 4.78 -7.36
C GLU A 88 -3.73 3.32 -7.76
N THR A 89 -4.75 2.68 -7.18
CA THR A 89 -5.15 1.32 -7.57
C THR A 89 -5.68 1.30 -9.00
N ALA A 90 -6.48 2.28 -9.41
CA ALA A 90 -6.95 2.40 -10.79
C ALA A 90 -5.79 2.57 -11.78
N LYS A 91 -4.80 3.41 -11.45
CA LYS A 91 -3.58 3.58 -12.26
C LYS A 91 -2.78 2.28 -12.36
N ALA A 92 -2.59 1.57 -11.24
CA ALA A 92 -1.87 0.30 -11.21
C ALA A 92 -2.54 -0.78 -12.09
N ASN A 93 -3.87 -0.69 -12.25
CA ASN A 93 -4.65 -1.57 -13.11
C ASN A 93 -4.85 -1.00 -14.53
N TYR A 94 -4.07 0.00 -14.94
CA TYR A 94 -4.11 0.61 -16.26
C TYR A 94 -5.49 1.15 -16.66
N LEU A 95 -6.25 1.71 -15.70
CA LEU A 95 -7.52 2.34 -15.95
C LEU A 95 -7.38 3.83 -16.28
N ASN A 96 -8.33 4.36 -17.05
CA ASN A 96 -8.57 5.79 -17.12
C ASN A 96 -9.25 6.23 -15.81
N VAL A 97 -8.48 6.88 -14.94
CA VAL A 97 -8.92 7.24 -13.58
C VAL A 97 -10.19 8.11 -13.61
N TYR A 98 -10.28 9.05 -14.55
CA TYR A 98 -11.46 9.92 -14.65
C TYR A 98 -12.72 9.09 -14.96
N GLN A 99 -12.68 8.27 -16.00
CA GLN A 99 -13.81 7.41 -16.39
C GLN A 99 -14.17 6.43 -15.27
N TYR A 100 -13.17 5.90 -14.58
CA TYR A 100 -13.40 4.99 -13.46
C TYR A 100 -14.11 5.68 -12.29
N LEU A 101 -13.66 6.85 -11.87
CA LEU A 101 -14.33 7.62 -10.81
C LEU A 101 -15.73 8.07 -11.21
N GLU A 102 -15.93 8.50 -12.46
CA GLU A 102 -17.25 8.84 -13.01
C GLU A 102 -18.19 7.63 -12.97
N LEU A 103 -17.72 6.45 -13.39
CA LEU A 103 -18.48 5.23 -13.32
C LEU A 103 -18.87 4.88 -11.88
N LEU A 104 -17.96 4.97 -10.91
CA LEU A 104 -18.28 4.74 -9.51
C LEU A 104 -19.36 5.70 -8.99
N LEU A 105 -19.25 6.98 -9.33
CA LEU A 105 -20.23 7.99 -8.94
C LEU A 105 -21.62 7.79 -9.56
N ILE A 106 -21.70 7.11 -10.70
CA ILE A 106 -22.96 6.77 -11.37
C ILE A 106 -23.54 5.45 -10.82
N GLU A 107 -22.70 4.44 -10.62
CA GLU A 107 -23.18 3.09 -10.26
C GLU A 107 -23.50 2.94 -8.77
N ILE A 108 -22.60 3.41 -7.87
CA ILE A 108 -22.80 3.24 -6.42
C ILE A 108 -24.14 3.82 -5.93
N PRO A 109 -24.58 5.02 -6.36
CA PRO A 109 -25.86 5.57 -5.91
C PRO A 109 -27.08 4.74 -6.28
N LYS A 110 -27.02 3.94 -7.35
CA LYS A 110 -28.14 3.07 -7.75
C LYS A 110 -28.41 1.95 -6.73
N HIS A 111 -27.39 1.60 -5.96
CA HIS A 111 -27.38 0.51 -5.00
C HIS A 111 -27.42 0.96 -3.53
N MET A 112 -27.73 2.25 -3.27
CA MET A 112 -27.73 2.80 -1.90
C MET A 112 -28.71 2.12 -0.94
N ASN A 113 -29.76 1.49 -1.46
CA ASN A 113 -30.76 0.78 -0.67
C ASN A 113 -30.53 -0.74 -0.62
N ASP A 114 -29.50 -1.23 -1.28
CA ASP A 114 -29.19 -2.65 -1.32
C ASP A 114 -28.52 -3.08 0.00
N THR A 115 -29.02 -4.15 0.61
CA THR A 115 -28.41 -4.74 1.79
C THR A 115 -27.22 -5.65 1.42
N ASN A 116 -27.18 -6.12 0.19
CA ASN A 116 -26.09 -6.93 -0.33
C ASN A 116 -25.10 -6.05 -1.12
N LEU A 117 -23.85 -6.04 -0.67
CA LEU A 117 -22.78 -5.25 -1.27
C LEU A 117 -21.97 -6.01 -2.33
N SER A 118 -22.42 -7.19 -2.78
CA SER A 118 -21.68 -8.00 -3.78
C SER A 118 -21.49 -7.29 -5.12
N PHE A 119 -22.34 -6.33 -5.47
CA PHE A 119 -22.17 -5.51 -6.68
C PHE A 119 -20.83 -4.73 -6.67
N LEU A 120 -20.23 -4.47 -5.50
CA LEU A 120 -18.94 -3.78 -5.39
C LEU A 120 -17.79 -4.61 -5.98
N ASP A 121 -17.91 -5.95 -5.99
CA ASP A 121 -16.90 -6.83 -6.59
C ASP A 121 -16.80 -6.61 -8.11
N GLU A 122 -17.90 -6.25 -8.75
CA GLU A 122 -17.94 -5.93 -10.18
C GLU A 122 -17.36 -4.52 -10.49
N LEU A 123 -17.25 -3.67 -9.49
CA LEU A 123 -16.71 -2.32 -9.59
C LEU A 123 -15.21 -2.23 -9.19
N LEU A 124 -14.61 -3.33 -8.78
CA LEU A 124 -13.18 -3.35 -8.42
C LEU A 124 -12.30 -3.02 -9.64
N PRO A 125 -11.17 -2.30 -9.47
CA PRO A 125 -10.32 -1.86 -10.59
C PRO A 125 -9.79 -2.98 -11.48
N TRP A 126 -9.71 -4.19 -10.97
CA TRP A 126 -9.27 -5.39 -11.71
C TRP A 126 -10.42 -6.22 -12.28
N ALA A 127 -11.68 -5.83 -12.05
CA ALA A 127 -12.82 -6.53 -12.62
C ALA A 127 -12.81 -6.42 -14.16
N PRO A 128 -13.04 -7.52 -14.89
CA PRO A 128 -12.97 -7.53 -16.36
C PRO A 128 -13.86 -6.46 -17.01
N GLY A 129 -15.10 -6.30 -16.54
CA GLY A 129 -16.03 -5.30 -17.05
C GLY A 129 -15.56 -3.85 -16.84
N ILE A 130 -14.76 -3.57 -15.83
CA ILE A 130 -14.18 -2.24 -15.57
C ILE A 130 -13.00 -1.98 -16.50
N GLN A 131 -12.18 -3.00 -16.76
CA GLN A 131 -11.06 -2.91 -17.69
C GLN A 131 -11.50 -2.56 -19.11
N GLU A 132 -12.66 -3.06 -19.53
CA GLU A 132 -13.24 -2.75 -20.84
C GLU A 132 -13.89 -1.37 -20.91
N LYS A 133 -14.58 -0.93 -19.83
CA LYS A 133 -15.30 0.35 -19.79
C LYS A 133 -14.36 1.55 -19.59
N CYS A 134 -13.26 1.36 -18.89
CA CYS A 134 -12.37 2.44 -18.50
C CYS A 134 -10.91 2.21 -18.95
N PRO A 135 -10.64 1.92 -20.23
CA PRO A 135 -9.28 1.61 -20.67
C PRO A 135 -8.36 2.83 -20.60
N SER A 136 -7.15 2.63 -20.11
CA SER A 136 -6.13 3.68 -20.14
C SER A 136 -5.67 3.94 -21.57
N ARG A 137 -5.44 5.22 -21.90
CA ARG A 137 -4.78 5.63 -23.15
C ARG A 137 -3.30 5.22 -23.22
N TYR A 138 -2.71 4.90 -22.08
CA TYR A 138 -1.28 4.58 -21.93
C TYR A 138 -1.04 3.09 -21.62
N LYS A 139 -1.82 2.19 -22.22
CA LYS A 139 -1.55 0.77 -22.11
C LYS A 139 -0.17 0.53 -22.72
N LYS A 140 0.84 0.17 -21.91
CA LYS A 140 2.10 -0.34 -22.42
C LYS A 140 1.80 -1.62 -23.19
N SER A 141 2.03 -1.57 -24.49
CA SER A 141 2.10 -2.74 -25.36
C SER A 141 3.24 -3.65 -24.90
#